data_1d8d8baff4f90ba721879a25d7b0c2f1
#
_entry.id   1d8d8baff4f90ba721879a25d7b0c2f1
#
_cell.length_a   1.000
_cell.length_b   1.000
_cell.length_c   1.000
_cell.angle_alpha   90.00
_cell.angle_beta   90.00
_cell.angle_gamma   90.00
#
_symmetry.space_group_name_H-M   'P 1'
#
loop_
_entity.id
_entity.type
_entity.pdbx_description
1 polymer ?
#
loop_
_entity_poly.entity_id
_entity_poly.type
_entity_poly.pdbx_seq_one_letter_code
_entity_poly.pdbx_strand_id
1 'polypeptide(L)'
;MRRVLMSTLAAALASSVALGADAPPPPSADKGKENANPCRDEVSAALQKLRKSSQFRMESNMLTENGPTEMAVDYIMPDKMHQITTVVASKQSIELILIGKQAWQKTAKDWEVVPPDLTQQYVSQMQENVVDQQIDVGNYSCKGRMKVEGREVMAYKLEDDPAKGIEGPKNEAFRMFYVDATTGLPVGNELVTPGREGKPFFRTSYSFPIDLKVEQPKDVVAAPAAVAQPDAAKAEAPKPDAAKP
;
A
#
# COMPACT_ATOMS: atom_id res chain seq x y z
N MET A 1 -19.83 31.77 63.14
CA MET A 1 -19.39 32.27 64.47
C MET A 1 -17.88 32.18 64.56
N ARG A 2 -17.32 33.34 65.04
CA ARG A 2 -15.93 33.57 65.50
C ARG A 2 -14.86 33.55 64.37
N ARG A 3 -14.42 34.73 63.93
CA ARG A 3 -13.58 35.82 64.54
C ARG A 3 -12.13 35.32 64.79
N VAL A 4 -11.18 35.92 64.04
CA VAL A 4 -10.29 37.05 64.42
C VAL A 4 -8.93 36.47 64.78
N LEU A 5 -7.77 36.88 64.36
CA LEU A 5 -7.02 38.16 64.36
C LEU A 5 -5.71 37.94 63.56
N MET A 6 -5.38 38.81 62.63
CA MET A 6 -4.34 39.85 62.76
C MET A 6 -3.06 39.52 63.51
N SER A 7 -1.95 39.58 62.77
CA SER A 7 -0.81 40.36 63.25
C SER A 7 0.20 40.61 62.09
N THR A 8 0.42 41.82 61.87
CA THR A 8 1.45 42.48 61.07
C THR A 8 2.82 42.30 61.78
N LEU A 9 3.89 42.10 60.97
CA LEU A 9 5.18 42.70 61.34
C LEU A 9 5.99 42.96 60.07
N ALA A 10 6.37 44.20 59.90
CA ALA A 10 7.27 44.73 58.91
C ALA A 10 8.71 44.67 59.40
N ALA A 11 9.70 44.43 58.56
CA ALA A 11 11.05 45.01 58.59
C ALA A 11 11.83 44.53 57.36
N ALA A 12 12.08 45.44 56.46
CA ALA A 12 13.34 46.14 56.19
C ALA A 12 14.39 45.37 55.34
N LEU A 13 14.49 45.80 54.11
CA LEU A 13 15.68 46.21 53.30
C LEU A 13 17.02 45.46 53.52
N ALA A 14 17.42 44.76 52.46
CA ALA A 14 18.81 44.78 51.98
C ALA A 14 18.86 44.46 50.49
N SER A 15 19.13 45.49 49.68
CA SER A 15 19.42 45.40 48.24
C SER A 15 20.79 44.70 48.07
N SER A 16 20.81 43.55 47.41
CA SER A 16 22.01 42.96 46.86
C SER A 16 21.77 42.77 45.35
N VAL A 17 22.33 43.67 44.56
CA VAL A 17 22.42 43.53 43.10
C VAL A 17 23.48 42.46 42.85
N ALA A 18 23.07 41.22 42.62
CA ALA A 18 23.90 40.20 42.05
C ALA A 18 23.74 40.25 40.52
N LEU A 19 24.79 40.74 39.83
CA LEU A 19 24.96 40.50 38.39
C LEU A 19 25.11 38.98 38.21
N GLY A 20 23.99 38.32 37.95
CA GLY A 20 23.97 36.92 37.50
C GLY A 20 24.27 36.92 36.01
N ALA A 21 25.48 36.46 35.66
CA ALA A 21 25.82 36.10 34.29
C ALA A 21 24.75 35.15 33.76
N ASP A 22 24.15 35.49 32.59
CA ASP A 22 23.32 34.60 31.82
C ASP A 22 24.11 33.32 31.49
N ALA A 23 23.83 32.24 32.24
CA ALA A 23 24.28 30.92 31.86
C ALA A 23 23.48 30.55 30.59
N PRO A 24 24.15 30.14 29.49
CA PRO A 24 23.42 29.68 28.31
C PRO A 24 22.49 28.56 28.72
N PRO A 25 21.26 28.52 28.15
CA PRO A 25 20.33 27.43 28.42
C PRO A 25 21.03 26.10 28.14
N PRO A 26 20.79 25.04 28.94
CA PRO A 26 21.35 23.73 28.65
C PRO A 26 20.97 23.35 27.25
N PRO A 27 21.90 22.76 26.46
CA PRO A 27 21.58 22.31 25.10
C PRO A 27 20.32 21.47 25.19
N SER A 28 19.30 21.87 24.46
CA SER A 28 18.07 21.12 24.32
C SER A 28 18.47 19.68 24.04
N ALA A 29 18.12 18.78 24.97
CA ALA A 29 18.33 17.35 24.77
C ALA A 29 17.81 17.03 23.38
N ASP A 30 18.72 16.64 22.52
CA ASP A 30 18.48 16.14 21.18
C ASP A 30 17.27 15.19 21.29
N LYS A 31 16.11 15.64 20.83
CA LYS A 31 14.91 14.80 20.74
C LYS A 31 15.33 13.66 19.85
N GLY A 32 15.56 12.51 20.47
CA GLY A 32 16.25 11.37 19.98
C GLY A 32 16.03 11.17 18.49
N LYS A 33 17.08 10.90 17.77
CA LYS A 33 17.03 10.23 16.48
C LYS A 33 16.19 8.98 16.69
N GLU A 34 14.90 9.14 16.46
CA GLU A 34 13.94 8.06 16.38
C GLU A 34 14.55 7.09 15.39
N ASN A 35 14.87 5.90 15.83
CA ASN A 35 15.68 4.85 15.22
C ASN A 35 15.69 4.92 13.70
N ALA A 36 16.69 5.60 13.12
CA ALA A 36 16.87 5.70 11.70
C ALA A 36 17.02 4.27 11.16
N ASN A 37 16.02 3.79 10.41
CA ASN A 37 16.10 2.50 9.74
C ASN A 37 16.51 2.75 8.27
N PRO A 38 17.82 2.68 7.93
CA PRO A 38 18.29 2.97 6.59
C PRO A 38 17.68 2.02 5.55
N CYS A 39 17.37 0.78 5.93
CA CYS A 39 16.76 -0.19 5.03
C CYS A 39 15.32 0.21 4.65
N ARG A 40 14.55 0.74 5.60
CA ARG A 40 13.24 1.31 5.36
C ARG A 40 13.33 2.54 4.45
N ASP A 41 14.30 3.42 4.71
CA ASP A 41 14.48 4.65 3.95
C ASP A 41 14.85 4.35 2.49
N GLU A 42 15.67 3.34 2.24
CA GLU A 42 16.02 2.88 0.89
C GLU A 42 14.79 2.31 0.15
N VAL A 43 13.96 1.51 0.82
CA VAL A 43 12.70 1.00 0.23
C VAL A 43 11.73 2.15 -0.06
N SER A 44 11.60 3.10 0.88
CA SER A 44 10.77 4.28 0.69
C SER A 44 11.23 5.11 -0.52
N ALA A 45 12.54 5.31 -0.65
CA ALA A 45 13.12 6.03 -1.78
C ALA A 45 12.86 5.32 -3.11
N ALA A 46 12.95 4.00 -3.16
CA ALA A 46 12.64 3.21 -4.36
C ALA A 46 11.17 3.34 -4.77
N LEU A 47 10.25 3.24 -3.81
CA LEU A 47 8.82 3.44 -4.06
C LEU A 47 8.49 4.87 -4.50
N GLN A 48 9.18 5.88 -3.96
CA GLN A 48 9.05 7.26 -4.43
C GLN A 48 9.53 7.42 -5.89
N LYS A 49 10.62 6.74 -6.28
CA LYS A 49 11.09 6.73 -7.66
C LYS A 49 10.07 6.07 -8.59
N LEU A 50 9.45 4.95 -8.18
CA LEU A 50 8.37 4.32 -8.94
C LEU A 50 7.23 5.30 -9.22
N ARG A 51 6.74 6.00 -8.20
CA ARG A 51 5.64 6.98 -8.32
C ARG A 51 5.99 8.19 -9.18
N LYS A 52 7.27 8.56 -9.20
CA LYS A 52 7.78 9.65 -10.06
C LYS A 52 8.06 9.22 -11.49
N SER A 53 8.00 7.92 -11.78
CA SER A 53 8.12 7.41 -13.14
C SER A 53 6.88 7.82 -13.94
N SER A 54 7.07 8.32 -15.16
CA SER A 54 5.95 8.69 -16.04
C SER A 54 5.12 7.48 -16.47
N GLN A 55 5.75 6.31 -16.52
CA GLN A 55 5.12 5.05 -16.89
C GLN A 55 5.94 3.86 -16.40
N PHE A 56 5.26 2.75 -16.12
CA PHE A 56 5.89 1.47 -15.77
C PHE A 56 4.90 0.33 -16.00
N ARG A 57 5.45 -0.87 -16.12
CA ARG A 57 4.67 -2.13 -16.14
C ARG A 57 4.88 -2.87 -14.84
N MET A 58 3.81 -3.40 -14.30
CA MET A 58 3.78 -4.32 -13.17
C MET A 58 3.24 -5.67 -13.64
N GLU A 59 3.97 -6.74 -13.35
CA GLU A 59 3.52 -8.11 -13.61
C GLU A 59 3.48 -8.87 -12.30
N SER A 60 2.36 -9.52 -12.01
CA SER A 60 2.16 -10.26 -10.77
C SER A 60 1.70 -11.68 -11.06
N ASN A 61 2.34 -12.63 -10.37
CA ASN A 61 1.90 -14.01 -10.31
C ASN A 61 1.43 -14.30 -8.89
N MET A 62 0.21 -14.78 -8.75
CA MET A 62 -0.40 -15.08 -7.46
C MET A 62 -1.17 -16.39 -7.47
N LEU A 63 -1.20 -17.07 -6.34
CA LEU A 63 -2.08 -18.21 -6.14
C LEU A 63 -3.36 -17.72 -5.48
N THR A 64 -4.48 -17.85 -6.20
CA THR A 64 -5.82 -17.48 -5.74
C THR A 64 -6.66 -18.75 -5.50
N GLU A 65 -7.86 -18.60 -4.97
CA GLU A 65 -8.83 -19.69 -4.83
C GLU A 65 -9.18 -20.34 -6.19
N ASN A 66 -9.10 -19.58 -7.27
CA ASN A 66 -9.32 -20.06 -8.65
C ASN A 66 -8.06 -20.67 -9.28
N GLY A 67 -6.99 -20.83 -8.51
CA GLY A 67 -5.70 -21.34 -8.96
C GLY A 67 -4.69 -20.24 -9.31
N PRO A 68 -3.60 -20.60 -9.98
CA PRO A 68 -2.58 -19.64 -10.41
C PRO A 68 -3.18 -18.57 -11.29
N THR A 69 -2.91 -17.32 -10.97
CA THR A 69 -3.42 -16.14 -11.66
C THR A 69 -2.25 -15.23 -12.01
N GLU A 70 -2.22 -14.78 -13.24
CA GLU A 70 -1.25 -13.82 -13.77
C GLU A 70 -1.96 -12.48 -14.00
N MET A 71 -1.32 -11.40 -13.60
CA MET A 71 -1.82 -10.04 -13.81
C MET A 71 -0.70 -9.20 -14.40
N ALA A 72 -0.97 -8.54 -15.51
CA ALA A 72 -0.09 -7.53 -16.10
C ALA A 72 -0.81 -6.19 -16.10
N VAL A 73 -0.14 -5.15 -15.65
CA VAL A 73 -0.70 -3.79 -15.59
C VAL A 73 0.30 -2.80 -16.14
N ASP A 74 -0.11 -2.09 -17.18
CA ASP A 74 0.60 -0.93 -17.71
C ASP A 74 0.05 0.33 -17.07
N TYR A 75 0.90 1.10 -16.41
CA TYR A 75 0.56 2.38 -15.84
C TYR A 75 1.19 3.51 -16.65
N ILE A 76 0.40 4.52 -16.98
CA ILE A 76 0.85 5.82 -17.48
C ILE A 76 0.32 6.87 -16.51
N MET A 77 1.22 7.42 -15.74
CA MET A 77 0.88 8.32 -14.64
C MET A 77 0.32 9.67 -15.14
N PRO A 78 -0.62 10.31 -14.44
CA PRO A 78 -1.12 9.89 -13.13
C PRO A 78 -2.42 9.06 -13.17
N ASP A 79 -3.06 8.87 -14.34
CA ASP A 79 -4.47 8.48 -14.40
C ASP A 79 -4.82 7.44 -15.48
N LYS A 80 -3.82 6.75 -16.05
CA LYS A 80 -4.09 5.71 -17.06
C LYS A 80 -3.56 4.36 -16.63
N MET A 81 -4.37 3.34 -16.84
CA MET A 81 -4.04 1.97 -16.52
C MET A 81 -4.64 1.03 -17.58
N HIS A 82 -3.86 0.04 -18.00
CA HIS A 82 -4.34 -1.09 -18.77
C HIS A 82 -3.97 -2.37 -18.05
N GLN A 83 -4.95 -3.11 -17.61
CA GLN A 83 -4.78 -4.32 -16.81
C GLN A 83 -5.31 -5.53 -17.54
N ILE A 84 -4.53 -6.62 -17.54
CA ILE A 84 -4.95 -7.94 -17.99
C ILE A 84 -4.74 -8.90 -16.83
N THR A 85 -5.78 -9.61 -16.43
CA THR A 85 -5.74 -10.64 -15.40
C THR A 85 -6.18 -11.96 -16.00
N THR A 86 -5.35 -13.00 -15.89
CA THR A 86 -5.60 -14.32 -16.48
C THR A 86 -5.55 -15.41 -15.42
N VAL A 87 -6.60 -16.20 -15.30
CA VAL A 87 -6.61 -17.45 -14.54
C VAL A 87 -5.96 -18.52 -15.40
N VAL A 88 -4.78 -18.99 -15.01
CA VAL A 88 -3.93 -19.86 -15.85
C VAL A 88 -4.62 -21.19 -16.20
N ALA A 89 -5.34 -21.78 -15.25
CA ALA A 89 -5.98 -23.09 -15.42
C ALA A 89 -7.12 -23.05 -16.45
N SER A 90 -7.97 -22.02 -16.40
CA SER A 90 -9.13 -21.86 -17.31
C SER A 90 -8.81 -21.07 -18.56
N LYS A 91 -7.67 -20.37 -18.61
CA LYS A 91 -7.29 -19.41 -19.65
C LYS A 91 -8.31 -18.27 -19.79
N GLN A 92 -9.12 -18.04 -18.78
CA GLN A 92 -10.04 -16.91 -18.74
C GLN A 92 -9.27 -15.65 -18.40
N SER A 93 -9.48 -14.60 -19.18
CA SER A 93 -8.85 -13.31 -18.98
C SER A 93 -9.91 -12.21 -18.83
N ILE A 94 -9.61 -11.29 -17.93
CA ILE A 94 -10.32 -10.02 -17.77
C ILE A 94 -9.37 -8.93 -18.20
N GLU A 95 -9.81 -8.08 -19.11
CA GLU A 95 -9.03 -6.94 -19.59
C GLU A 95 -9.77 -5.65 -19.26
N LEU A 96 -9.08 -4.70 -18.66
CA LEU A 96 -9.61 -3.43 -18.15
C LEU A 96 -8.73 -2.28 -18.61
N ILE A 97 -9.33 -1.23 -19.12
CA ILE A 97 -8.68 0.04 -19.42
C ILE A 97 -9.31 1.12 -18.55
N LEU A 98 -8.47 1.94 -17.89
CA LEU A 98 -8.86 3.12 -17.14
C LEU A 98 -8.15 4.33 -17.74
N ILE A 99 -8.88 5.41 -18.01
CA ILE A 99 -8.32 6.70 -18.45
C ILE A 99 -9.09 7.81 -17.73
N GLY A 100 -8.42 8.49 -16.82
CA GLY A 100 -9.04 9.51 -15.98
C GLY A 100 -10.17 8.93 -15.12
N LYS A 101 -11.41 9.30 -15.45
CA LYS A 101 -12.62 8.85 -14.76
C LYS A 101 -13.51 7.94 -15.61
N GLN A 102 -12.95 7.34 -16.65
CA GLN A 102 -13.65 6.41 -17.53
C GLN A 102 -12.93 5.08 -17.53
N ALA A 103 -13.70 4.00 -17.48
CA ALA A 103 -13.16 2.66 -17.56
C ALA A 103 -13.95 1.80 -18.55
N TRP A 104 -13.26 0.86 -19.16
CA TRP A 104 -13.82 -0.11 -20.10
C TRP A 104 -13.30 -1.49 -19.74
N GLN A 105 -14.20 -2.45 -19.78
CA GLN A 105 -13.88 -3.85 -19.56
C GLN A 105 -14.18 -4.64 -20.83
N LYS A 106 -13.28 -5.54 -21.20
CA LYS A 106 -13.47 -6.43 -22.33
C LYS A 106 -14.31 -7.62 -21.92
N THR A 107 -15.39 -7.83 -22.62
CA THR A 107 -16.19 -9.06 -22.56
C THR A 107 -15.70 -10.07 -23.61
N ALA A 108 -16.39 -11.19 -23.74
CA ALA A 108 -16.04 -12.19 -24.76
C ALA A 108 -16.11 -11.67 -26.20
N LYS A 109 -16.85 -10.61 -26.44
CA LYS A 109 -17.11 -10.07 -27.78
C LYS A 109 -16.65 -8.63 -27.96
N ASP A 110 -17.00 -7.77 -27.02
CA ASP A 110 -16.91 -6.32 -27.18
C ASP A 110 -16.26 -5.65 -25.96
N TRP A 111 -15.93 -4.38 -26.12
CA TRP A 111 -15.58 -3.52 -24.99
C TRP A 111 -16.86 -2.87 -24.46
N GLU A 112 -17.07 -2.94 -23.16
CA GLU A 112 -18.21 -2.35 -22.47
C GLU A 112 -17.73 -1.25 -21.53
N VAL A 113 -18.53 -0.18 -21.43
CA VAL A 113 -18.30 0.88 -20.45
C VAL A 113 -18.55 0.31 -19.05
N VAL A 114 -17.58 0.48 -18.17
CA VAL A 114 -17.74 0.09 -16.75
C VAL A 114 -18.69 1.09 -16.06
N PRO A 115 -19.65 0.62 -15.24
CA PRO A 115 -20.53 1.49 -14.48
C PRO A 115 -19.76 2.49 -13.59
N PRO A 116 -20.30 3.70 -13.37
CA PRO A 116 -19.60 4.77 -12.64
C PRO A 116 -19.09 4.37 -11.25
N ASP A 117 -19.89 3.60 -10.50
CA ASP A 117 -19.52 3.18 -9.14
C ASP A 117 -18.31 2.23 -9.14
N LEU A 118 -18.26 1.29 -10.08
CA LEU A 118 -17.10 0.40 -10.26
C LEU A 118 -15.90 1.17 -10.83
N THR A 119 -16.13 2.10 -11.75
CA THR A 119 -15.06 2.97 -12.26
C THR A 119 -14.42 3.75 -11.13
N GLN A 120 -15.22 4.30 -10.22
CA GLN A 120 -14.69 5.04 -9.06
C GLN A 120 -13.84 4.14 -8.15
N GLN A 121 -14.20 2.86 -8.00
CA GLN A 121 -13.39 1.90 -7.23
C GLN A 121 -12.01 1.70 -7.89
N TYR A 122 -11.95 1.53 -9.22
CA TYR A 122 -10.68 1.41 -9.93
C TYR A 122 -9.81 2.68 -9.82
N VAL A 123 -10.45 3.86 -9.92
CA VAL A 123 -9.76 5.15 -9.70
C VAL A 123 -9.17 5.21 -8.30
N SER A 124 -9.97 4.91 -7.26
CA SER A 124 -9.50 4.92 -5.87
C SER A 124 -8.37 3.91 -5.65
N GLN A 125 -8.51 2.71 -6.19
CA GLN A 125 -7.46 1.68 -6.11
C GLN A 125 -6.14 2.14 -6.75
N MET A 126 -6.20 2.77 -7.92
CA MET A 126 -5.01 3.31 -8.59
C MET A 126 -4.40 4.45 -7.76
N GLN A 127 -5.21 5.37 -7.24
CA GLN A 127 -4.75 6.48 -6.40
C GLN A 127 -4.04 5.96 -5.15
N GLU A 128 -4.68 5.09 -4.38
CA GLU A 128 -4.15 4.57 -3.11
C GLU A 128 -2.90 3.71 -3.30
N ASN A 129 -2.88 2.85 -4.32
CA ASN A 129 -1.79 1.88 -4.48
C ASN A 129 -0.58 2.43 -5.24
N VAL A 130 -0.79 3.39 -6.15
CA VAL A 130 0.23 3.80 -7.11
C VAL A 130 0.54 5.29 -7.06
N VAL A 131 -0.46 6.17 -6.92
CA VAL A 131 -0.28 7.63 -7.00
C VAL A 131 0.06 8.23 -5.65
N ASP A 132 -0.71 7.88 -4.62
CA ASP A 132 -0.57 8.48 -3.30
C ASP A 132 0.72 8.04 -2.60
N GLN A 133 1.29 8.94 -1.84
CA GLN A 133 2.45 8.62 -1.03
C GLN A 133 2.02 7.75 0.15
N GLN A 134 2.53 6.54 0.21
CA GLN A 134 2.45 5.76 1.44
C GLN A 134 3.38 6.39 2.48
N ILE A 135 2.81 6.82 3.59
CA ILE A 135 3.55 7.44 4.69
C ILE A 135 4.35 6.37 5.44
N ASP A 136 3.77 5.18 5.58
CA ASP A 136 4.42 4.05 6.25
C ASP A 136 4.60 2.88 5.28
N VAL A 137 5.85 2.58 5.00
CA VAL A 137 6.24 1.44 4.14
C VAL A 137 6.53 0.17 4.95
N GLY A 138 6.36 0.22 6.28
CA GLY A 138 6.69 -0.88 7.19
C GLY A 138 8.17 -0.89 7.62
N ASN A 139 8.52 -1.85 8.46
CA ASN A 139 9.85 -2.00 9.03
C ASN A 139 10.65 -3.03 8.22
N TYR A 140 11.74 -2.60 7.57
CA TYR A 140 12.58 -3.46 6.74
C TYR A 140 13.93 -3.71 7.36
N SER A 141 14.46 -4.93 7.16
CA SER A 141 15.86 -5.28 7.38
C SER A 141 16.59 -5.49 6.06
N CYS A 142 17.81 -4.97 5.95
CA CYS A 142 18.66 -5.16 4.80
C CYS A 142 19.19 -6.60 4.75
N LYS A 143 19.04 -7.26 3.62
CA LYS A 143 19.61 -8.60 3.35
C LYS A 143 20.83 -8.54 2.46
N GLY A 144 21.20 -7.31 2.04
CA GLY A 144 22.38 -7.08 1.23
C GLY A 144 22.16 -7.30 -0.26
N ARG A 145 23.26 -7.35 -0.97
CA ARG A 145 23.28 -7.49 -2.44
C ARG A 145 23.09 -8.95 -2.85
N MET A 146 22.23 -9.19 -3.83
CA MET A 146 22.02 -10.51 -4.41
C MET A 146 21.69 -10.43 -5.91
N LYS A 147 21.57 -11.57 -6.58
CA LYS A 147 21.08 -11.65 -7.97
C LYS A 147 19.66 -12.20 -7.98
N VAL A 148 18.75 -11.47 -8.62
CA VAL A 148 17.39 -11.92 -8.90
C VAL A 148 17.17 -11.83 -10.41
N GLU A 149 16.85 -12.96 -11.05
CA GLU A 149 16.65 -13.06 -12.50
C GLU A 149 17.81 -12.45 -13.32
N GLY A 150 19.04 -12.66 -12.85
CA GLY A 150 20.25 -12.15 -13.50
C GLY A 150 20.62 -10.69 -13.23
N ARG A 151 19.78 -9.94 -12.52
CA ARG A 151 20.03 -8.54 -12.13
C ARG A 151 20.64 -8.47 -10.74
N GLU A 152 21.58 -7.54 -10.54
CA GLU A 152 22.08 -7.20 -9.21
C GLU A 152 21.07 -6.29 -8.48
N VAL A 153 20.62 -6.73 -7.30
CA VAL A 153 19.65 -6.02 -6.49
C VAL A 153 20.12 -5.90 -5.04
N MET A 154 19.63 -4.88 -4.37
CA MET A 154 19.60 -4.81 -2.91
C MET A 154 18.29 -5.45 -2.45
N ALA A 155 18.39 -6.36 -1.49
CA ALA A 155 17.25 -7.11 -0.96
C ALA A 155 16.90 -6.67 0.45
N TYR A 156 15.61 -6.57 0.72
CA TYR A 156 15.03 -6.13 1.98
C TYR A 156 13.95 -7.09 2.41
N LYS A 157 13.94 -7.46 3.69
CA LYS A 157 12.89 -8.28 4.30
C LYS A 157 11.98 -7.41 5.14
N LEU A 158 10.68 -7.51 4.93
CA LEU A 158 9.69 -6.88 5.79
C LEU A 158 9.60 -7.65 7.12
N GLU A 159 9.86 -6.98 8.25
CA GLU A 159 9.92 -7.64 9.57
C GLU A 159 8.52 -7.77 10.21
N ASP A 160 7.67 -6.76 10.06
CA ASP A 160 6.31 -6.73 10.60
C ASP A 160 5.28 -7.10 9.53
N ASP A 161 5.52 -8.23 8.84
CA ASP A 161 4.64 -8.67 7.75
C ASP A 161 3.32 -9.24 8.31
N PRO A 162 2.16 -8.67 7.91
CA PRO A 162 0.86 -9.24 8.27
C PRO A 162 0.62 -10.63 7.67
N ALA A 163 1.43 -11.04 6.69
CA ALA A 163 1.39 -12.39 6.15
C ALA A 163 2.08 -13.44 7.04
N LYS A 164 2.77 -13.03 8.11
CA LYS A 164 3.32 -13.95 9.10
C LYS A 164 2.21 -14.81 9.70
N GLY A 165 2.41 -16.12 9.68
CA GLY A 165 1.44 -17.08 10.23
C GLY A 165 0.37 -17.59 9.27
N ILE A 166 0.33 -17.12 8.02
CA ILE A 166 -0.62 -17.64 7.01
C ILE A 166 -0.42 -19.15 6.77
N GLU A 167 0.82 -19.66 6.92
CA GLU A 167 1.13 -21.08 6.69
C GLU A 167 1.46 -21.87 7.96
N GLY A 168 1.24 -21.29 9.14
CA GLY A 168 1.47 -21.97 10.42
C GLY A 168 2.94 -21.99 10.89
N PRO A 169 3.22 -22.55 12.06
CA PRO A 169 4.46 -22.32 12.79
C PRO A 169 5.73 -22.94 12.18
N LYS A 170 5.61 -23.78 11.16
CA LYS A 170 6.75 -24.42 10.52
C LYS A 170 7.21 -23.75 9.22
N ASN A 171 6.36 -22.91 8.62
CA ASN A 171 6.62 -22.27 7.33
C ASN A 171 6.14 -20.83 7.37
N GLU A 172 6.74 -20.01 8.21
CA GLU A 172 6.43 -18.58 8.26
C GLU A 172 6.82 -17.91 6.93
N ALA A 173 5.82 -17.55 6.15
CA ALA A 173 6.03 -16.75 4.96
C ALA A 173 6.52 -15.35 5.35
N PHE A 174 7.37 -14.75 4.52
CA PHE A 174 7.85 -13.41 4.71
C PHE A 174 7.97 -12.67 3.37
N ARG A 175 7.81 -11.35 3.39
CA ARG A 175 7.95 -10.54 2.19
C ARG A 175 9.38 -10.09 1.97
N MET A 176 9.82 -10.24 0.73
CA MET A 176 11.07 -9.67 0.23
C MET A 176 10.73 -8.56 -0.75
N PHE A 177 11.50 -7.47 -0.69
CA PHE A 177 11.46 -6.37 -1.63
C PHE A 177 12.83 -6.21 -2.26
N TYR A 178 12.87 -5.98 -3.56
CA TYR A 178 14.10 -5.92 -4.35
C TYR A 178 14.20 -4.58 -5.06
N VAL A 179 15.37 -3.96 -4.94
CA VAL A 179 15.70 -2.67 -5.56
C VAL A 179 16.93 -2.86 -6.44
N ASP A 180 16.87 -2.40 -7.67
CA ASP A 180 18.01 -2.42 -8.59
C ASP A 180 19.19 -1.63 -8.00
N ALA A 181 20.34 -2.29 -7.87
CA ALA A 181 21.49 -1.74 -7.17
C ALA A 181 22.12 -0.52 -7.90
N THR A 182 21.81 -0.34 -9.18
CA THR A 182 22.36 0.74 -10.00
C THR A 182 21.41 1.93 -10.10
N THR A 183 20.13 1.66 -10.39
CA THR A 183 19.13 2.71 -10.63
C THR A 183 18.38 3.13 -9.38
N GLY A 184 18.33 2.25 -8.37
CA GLY A 184 17.51 2.42 -7.17
C GLY A 184 16.01 2.38 -7.47
N LEU A 185 15.60 1.82 -8.60
CA LEU A 185 14.20 1.55 -8.93
C LEU A 185 13.79 0.20 -8.35
N PRO A 186 12.52 -0.02 -7.97
CA PRO A 186 12.05 -1.32 -7.55
C PRO A 186 12.14 -2.32 -8.73
N VAL A 187 12.59 -3.52 -8.42
CA VAL A 187 12.60 -4.67 -9.35
C VAL A 187 11.40 -5.54 -9.11
N GLY A 188 11.01 -5.72 -7.86
CA GLY A 188 9.86 -6.52 -7.50
C GLY A 188 9.75 -6.80 -6.02
N ASN A 189 8.73 -7.55 -5.69
CA ASN A 189 8.53 -8.11 -4.35
C ASN A 189 7.92 -9.51 -4.45
N GLU A 190 8.13 -10.31 -3.41
CA GLU A 190 7.57 -11.66 -3.35
C GLU A 190 7.27 -12.09 -1.92
N LEU A 191 6.28 -12.97 -1.77
CA LEU A 191 6.00 -13.68 -0.54
C LEU A 191 6.77 -15.01 -0.57
N VAL A 192 7.89 -15.05 0.13
CA VAL A 192 8.76 -16.22 0.22
C VAL A 192 8.23 -17.15 1.30
N THR A 193 8.07 -18.42 0.95
CA THR A 193 7.73 -19.48 1.88
C THR A 193 8.88 -20.47 1.96
N PRO A 194 9.48 -20.71 3.14
CA PRO A 194 10.53 -21.70 3.31
C PRO A 194 10.12 -23.08 2.76
N GLY A 195 10.99 -23.70 1.97
CA GLY A 195 10.72 -24.98 1.29
C GLY A 195 9.93 -24.85 -0.02
N ARG A 196 9.59 -23.62 -0.44
CA ARG A 196 8.96 -23.32 -1.73
C ARG A 196 9.71 -22.24 -2.50
N GLU A 197 11.01 -22.15 -2.27
CA GLU A 197 11.88 -21.20 -2.94
C GLU A 197 11.74 -21.34 -4.47
N GLY A 198 11.57 -20.23 -5.17
CA GLY A 198 11.33 -20.21 -6.63
C GLY A 198 9.89 -20.47 -7.07
N LYS A 199 8.96 -20.77 -6.14
CA LYS A 199 7.51 -20.90 -6.39
C LYS A 199 6.71 -20.13 -5.33
N PRO A 200 6.89 -18.82 -5.21
CA PRO A 200 6.19 -18.02 -4.22
C PRO A 200 4.68 -18.02 -4.49
N PHE A 201 3.88 -17.86 -3.43
CA PHE A 201 2.44 -17.65 -3.56
C PHE A 201 2.08 -16.33 -4.22
N PHE A 202 2.98 -15.37 -4.11
CA PHE A 202 2.84 -14.06 -4.69
C PHE A 202 4.22 -13.55 -5.11
N ARG A 203 4.31 -13.07 -6.34
CA ARG A 203 5.47 -12.36 -6.86
C ARG A 203 5.00 -11.23 -7.76
N THR A 204 5.57 -10.05 -7.57
CA THR A 204 5.40 -8.92 -8.48
C THR A 204 6.77 -8.50 -9.01
N SER A 205 6.84 -8.20 -10.30
CA SER A 205 7.99 -7.58 -10.95
C SER A 205 7.61 -6.23 -11.54
N TYR A 206 8.61 -5.33 -11.62
CA TYR A 206 8.46 -4.01 -12.22
C TYR A 206 9.43 -3.85 -13.38
N SER A 207 8.95 -3.26 -14.46
CA SER A 207 9.75 -2.85 -15.59
C SER A 207 9.36 -1.44 -16.04
N PHE A 208 10.28 -0.76 -16.75
CA PHE A 208 10.12 0.66 -17.09
C PHE A 208 10.27 0.87 -18.61
N PRO A 209 9.35 0.31 -19.44
CA PRO A 209 9.34 0.56 -20.89
C PRO A 209 9.07 2.05 -21.14
N ILE A 210 9.62 2.58 -22.23
CA ILE A 210 9.49 4.02 -22.56
C ILE A 210 8.37 4.30 -23.55
N ASP A 211 7.70 3.28 -24.05
CA ASP A 211 6.74 3.33 -25.16
C ASP A 211 5.38 2.71 -24.85
N LEU A 212 4.99 2.66 -23.57
CA LEU A 212 3.69 2.17 -23.16
C LEU A 212 2.58 3.04 -23.77
N LYS A 213 1.49 2.37 -24.16
CA LYS A 213 0.30 3.03 -24.70
C LYS A 213 -0.94 2.51 -23.98
N VAL A 214 -1.71 3.43 -23.44
CA VAL A 214 -3.04 3.16 -22.89
C VAL A 214 -4.01 4.09 -23.61
N GLU A 215 -4.81 3.51 -24.50
CA GLU A 215 -5.74 4.22 -25.35
C GLU A 215 -7.16 3.72 -25.13
N GLN A 216 -8.14 4.58 -25.37
CA GLN A 216 -9.53 4.19 -25.31
C GLN A 216 -9.79 3.08 -26.35
N PRO A 217 -10.50 2.00 -25.99
CA PRO A 217 -10.81 0.94 -26.92
C PRO A 217 -11.74 1.44 -28.04
N LYS A 218 -11.62 0.82 -29.20
CA LYS A 218 -12.55 1.03 -30.33
C LYS A 218 -13.77 0.12 -30.15
N ASP A 219 -14.87 0.48 -30.81
CA ASP A 219 -16.10 -0.34 -30.86
C ASP A 219 -16.67 -0.65 -29.46
N VAL A 220 -16.78 0.40 -28.64
CA VAL A 220 -17.33 0.32 -27.29
C VAL A 220 -18.85 0.27 -27.34
N VAL A 221 -19.45 -0.70 -26.67
CA VAL A 221 -20.90 -0.77 -26.46
C VAL A 221 -21.28 -0.21 -25.08
N ALA A 222 -22.48 0.33 -24.96
CA ALA A 222 -22.98 0.78 -23.67
C ALA A 222 -23.10 -0.42 -22.70
N ALA A 223 -22.78 -0.21 -21.43
CA ALA A 223 -23.01 -1.23 -20.41
C ALA A 223 -24.49 -1.68 -20.46
N PRO A 224 -24.78 -2.99 -20.33
CA PRO A 224 -26.14 -3.43 -20.12
C PRO A 224 -26.73 -2.66 -18.95
N ALA A 225 -27.95 -2.13 -19.12
CA ALA A 225 -28.64 -1.46 -18.01
C ALA A 225 -28.59 -2.39 -16.80
N ALA A 226 -28.06 -1.90 -15.69
CA ALA A 226 -27.98 -2.68 -14.45
C ALA A 226 -29.35 -3.29 -14.19
N VAL A 227 -29.45 -4.61 -14.25
CA VAL A 227 -30.65 -5.31 -13.81
C VAL A 227 -30.80 -4.96 -12.36
N ALA A 228 -31.83 -4.16 -12.02
CA ALA A 228 -32.14 -3.80 -10.65
C ALA A 228 -32.12 -5.10 -9.84
N GLN A 229 -31.19 -5.22 -8.91
CA GLN A 229 -31.22 -6.33 -7.98
C GLN A 229 -32.61 -6.30 -7.33
N PRO A 230 -33.38 -7.39 -7.37
CA PRO A 230 -34.64 -7.42 -6.65
C PRO A 230 -34.31 -7.12 -5.19
N ASP A 231 -34.99 -6.11 -4.66
CA ASP A 231 -34.91 -5.69 -3.26
C ASP A 231 -34.72 -6.93 -2.38
N ALA A 232 -33.59 -6.99 -1.69
CA ALA A 232 -33.37 -8.02 -0.68
C ALA A 232 -34.51 -7.87 0.32
N ALA A 233 -35.52 -8.73 0.16
CA ALA A 233 -36.73 -8.75 0.97
C ALA A 233 -36.27 -8.65 2.42
N LYS A 234 -36.73 -7.58 3.06
CA LYS A 234 -36.69 -7.31 4.48
C LYS A 234 -36.93 -8.60 5.25
N ALA A 235 -35.86 -9.24 5.68
CA ALA A 235 -35.97 -10.41 6.57
C ALA A 235 -36.58 -9.94 7.89
N GLU A 236 -37.84 -10.22 8.07
CA GLU A 236 -38.59 -9.94 9.28
C GLU A 236 -37.95 -10.75 10.43
N ALA A 237 -37.43 -10.02 11.41
CA ALA A 237 -36.82 -10.63 12.59
C ALA A 237 -37.81 -11.53 13.30
N PRO A 238 -37.44 -12.75 13.72
CA PRO A 238 -38.31 -13.62 14.47
C PRO A 238 -38.68 -12.99 15.82
N LYS A 239 -39.99 -12.87 16.09
CA LYS A 239 -40.53 -12.45 17.39
C LYS A 239 -40.04 -13.40 18.48
N PRO A 240 -39.60 -12.91 19.64
CA PRO A 240 -39.29 -13.76 20.77
C PRO A 240 -40.62 -14.39 21.32
N ASP A 241 -40.66 -15.71 21.40
CA ASP A 241 -41.72 -16.46 22.04
C ASP A 241 -41.82 -16.07 23.51
N ALA A 242 -43.02 -15.63 23.89
CA ALA A 242 -43.37 -15.35 25.27
C ALA A 242 -43.46 -16.67 26.07
N ALA A 243 -42.58 -16.82 27.04
CA ALA A 243 -42.69 -17.86 28.05
C ALA A 243 -44.03 -17.72 28.81
N LYS A 244 -44.82 -18.75 28.83
CA LYS A 244 -46.00 -18.88 29.68
C LYS A 244 -45.66 -19.63 30.97
N PRO A 245 -46.31 -19.30 32.08
CA PRO A 245 -45.96 -19.65 33.46
C PRO A 245 -46.10 -21.14 33.79
#